data_fc13c7b6ff953f04e1f44939efad2c38
#
_entry.id   fc13c7b6ff953f04e1f44939efad2c38
#
_cell.length_a   1.000
_cell.length_b   1.000
_cell.length_c   1.000
_cell.angle_alpha   90.00
_cell.angle_beta   90.00
_cell.angle_gamma   90.00
#
_symmetry.space_group_name_H-M   'P 1'
#
loop_
_entity.id
_entity.type
_entity.pdbx_description
1 polymer ?
#
loop_
_entity_poly.entity_id
_entity_poly.type
_entity_poly.pdbx_seq_one_letter_code
_entity_poly.pdbx_strand_id
1 'polypeptide(L)'
;MVSNQDKAWWCKHGEELERVFLDRRFDRVKIKRNPDKDGDPFTYDMVMQGPCDLKTITTPWRKSMEFWGIDPRNAVSINRKDLRRYAKLYPEIMIVFDVRYPEHRTVRYAGLWMMQRLLREGKLYLHEYLARMGSVDGNAKESYVFDVTLLPELREVGDGETK
;
A
#
# COMPACT_ATOMS: atom_id res chain seq x y z
N MET A 1 5.10 24.90 6.57
CA MET A 1 5.51 23.48 6.54
C MET A 1 4.56 22.68 7.43
N VAL A 2 3.67 21.86 6.85
CA VAL A 2 2.77 21.02 7.63
C VAL A 2 3.63 19.96 8.32
N SER A 3 3.54 19.87 9.65
CA SER A 3 4.25 18.86 10.43
C SER A 3 3.75 17.47 10.02
N ASN A 4 4.67 16.57 9.62
CA ASN A 4 4.38 15.15 9.36
C ASN A 4 3.86 14.39 10.60
N GLN A 5 3.52 15.11 11.66
CA GLN A 5 3.09 14.57 12.95
C GLN A 5 1.59 14.75 13.21
N ASP A 6 0.87 15.47 12.34
CA ASP A 6 -0.56 15.67 12.51
C ASP A 6 -1.35 14.46 11.98
N LYS A 7 -1.91 13.68 12.90
CA LYS A 7 -2.73 12.51 12.59
C LYS A 7 -3.96 12.87 11.74
N ALA A 8 -4.57 14.02 11.98
CA ALA A 8 -5.73 14.49 11.22
C ALA A 8 -5.36 14.82 9.78
N TRP A 9 -4.17 15.40 9.55
CA TRP A 9 -3.65 15.65 8.21
C TRP A 9 -3.44 14.34 7.44
N TRP A 10 -2.84 13.32 8.08
CA TRP A 10 -2.62 12.02 7.46
C TRP A 10 -3.91 11.31 7.08
N CYS A 11 -4.93 11.34 7.95
CA CYS A 11 -6.23 10.76 7.64
C CYS A 11 -6.88 11.46 6.43
N LYS A 12 -6.93 12.80 6.44
CA LYS A 12 -7.50 13.58 5.33
C LYS A 12 -6.74 13.37 4.02
N HIS A 13 -5.41 13.34 4.07
CA HIS A 13 -4.59 13.08 2.89
C HIS A 13 -4.79 11.67 2.34
N GLY A 14 -4.92 10.67 3.21
CA GLY A 14 -5.25 9.29 2.83
C GLY A 14 -6.60 9.19 2.12
N GLU A 15 -7.64 9.81 2.65
CA GLU A 15 -8.97 9.85 2.04
C GLU A 15 -8.96 10.50 0.65
N GLU A 16 -8.20 11.57 0.47
CA GLU A 16 -8.06 12.21 -0.83
C GLU A 16 -7.38 11.29 -1.86
N LEU A 17 -6.32 10.60 -1.46
CA LEU A 17 -5.63 9.62 -2.31
C LEU A 17 -6.54 8.45 -2.70
N GLU A 18 -7.35 7.95 -1.77
CA GLU A 18 -8.36 6.92 -2.04
C GLU A 18 -9.39 7.40 -3.07
N ARG A 19 -9.93 8.61 -2.90
CA ARG A 19 -10.89 9.19 -3.84
C ARG A 19 -10.32 9.28 -5.25
N VAL A 20 -9.10 9.82 -5.38
CA VAL A 20 -8.40 9.91 -6.67
C VAL A 20 -8.15 8.53 -7.28
N PHE A 21 -7.88 7.51 -6.46
CA PHE A 21 -7.69 6.14 -6.94
C PHE A 21 -8.99 5.52 -7.43
N LEU A 22 -10.12 5.75 -6.74
CA LEU A 22 -11.43 5.19 -7.08
C LEU A 22 -12.01 5.74 -8.40
N ASP A 23 -11.56 6.93 -8.84
CA ASP A 23 -11.93 7.49 -10.14
C ASP A 23 -11.23 6.78 -11.32
N ARG A 24 -10.23 5.95 -11.04
CA ARG A 24 -9.49 5.17 -12.05
C ARG A 24 -10.26 3.91 -12.44
N ARG A 25 -10.10 3.50 -13.69
CA ARG A 25 -10.70 2.26 -14.22
C ARG A 25 -9.61 1.21 -14.44
N PHE A 26 -9.88 0.00 -13.99
CA PHE A 26 -8.97 -1.13 -14.15
C PHE A 26 -9.62 -2.24 -14.96
N ASP A 27 -8.83 -2.93 -15.80
CA ASP A 27 -9.31 -4.08 -16.55
C ASP A 27 -9.74 -5.20 -15.58
N ARG A 28 -10.94 -5.76 -15.83
CA ARG A 28 -11.50 -6.93 -15.13
C ARG A 28 -11.76 -6.76 -13.63
N VAL A 29 -11.60 -5.57 -13.07
CA VAL A 29 -11.78 -5.33 -11.63
C VAL A 29 -12.67 -4.13 -11.38
N LYS A 30 -13.70 -4.30 -10.54
CA LYS A 30 -14.48 -3.19 -10.01
C LYS A 30 -14.04 -2.91 -8.59
N ILE A 31 -13.55 -1.71 -8.34
CA ILE A 31 -13.14 -1.24 -7.04
C ILE A 31 -14.13 -0.18 -6.57
N LYS A 32 -14.61 -0.30 -5.33
CA LYS A 32 -15.53 0.65 -4.70
C LYS A 32 -15.03 0.99 -3.30
N ARG A 33 -15.35 2.19 -2.83
CA ARG A 33 -15.14 2.56 -1.43
C ARG A 33 -15.93 1.61 -0.52
N ASN A 34 -15.33 1.22 0.59
CA ASN A 34 -16.03 0.46 1.61
C ASN A 34 -17.10 1.36 2.28
N PRO A 35 -18.40 1.00 2.25
CA PRO A 35 -19.44 1.79 2.88
C PRO A 35 -19.31 1.87 4.41
N ASP A 36 -18.73 0.86 5.06
CA ASP A 36 -18.59 0.81 6.51
C ASP A 36 -17.53 1.81 7.03
N LYS A 37 -16.69 2.35 6.13
CA LYS A 37 -15.62 3.30 6.50
C LYS A 37 -16.16 4.63 7.05
N ASP A 38 -17.41 4.98 6.76
CA ASP A 38 -18.04 6.19 7.32
C ASP A 38 -18.32 6.05 8.83
N GLY A 39 -18.50 4.81 9.31
CA GLY A 39 -18.72 4.52 10.73
C GLY A 39 -17.45 4.09 11.48
N ASP A 40 -16.49 3.48 10.78
CA ASP A 40 -15.22 3.01 11.35
C ASP A 40 -14.05 3.34 10.41
N PRO A 41 -13.29 4.41 10.67
CA PRO A 41 -12.17 4.83 9.82
C PRO A 41 -10.99 3.83 9.83
N PHE A 42 -10.98 2.86 10.75
CA PHE A 42 -9.92 1.85 10.87
C PHE A 42 -10.23 0.54 10.13
N THR A 43 -11.41 0.43 9.50
CA THR A 43 -11.74 -0.70 8.63
C THR A 43 -10.97 -0.64 7.30
N TYR A 44 -11.14 -1.63 6.42
CA TYR A 44 -10.50 -1.63 5.10
C TYR A 44 -11.08 -0.53 4.18
N ASP A 45 -10.25 -0.02 3.27
CA ASP A 45 -10.55 1.18 2.48
C ASP A 45 -11.57 0.95 1.37
N MET A 46 -11.48 -0.20 0.69
CA MET A 46 -12.20 -0.45 -0.56
C MET A 46 -12.67 -1.89 -0.66
N VAL A 47 -13.62 -2.13 -1.56
CA VAL A 47 -14.10 -3.45 -1.95
C VAL A 47 -13.69 -3.76 -3.38
N MET A 48 -12.92 -4.83 -3.56
CA MET A 48 -12.51 -5.37 -4.84
C MET A 48 -12.80 -6.88 -4.87
N GLN A 49 -14.03 -7.25 -5.17
CA GLN A 49 -14.51 -8.63 -5.01
C GLN A 49 -14.33 -9.18 -3.58
N GLY A 50 -14.18 -8.27 -2.59
CA GLY A 50 -13.91 -8.54 -1.19
C GLY A 50 -13.22 -7.35 -0.50
N PRO A 51 -12.80 -7.49 0.78
CA PRO A 51 -12.05 -6.45 1.48
C PRO A 51 -10.77 -6.09 0.72
N CYS A 52 -10.51 -4.81 0.61
CA CYS A 52 -9.34 -4.29 -0.08
C CYS A 52 -8.76 -3.08 0.66
N ASP A 53 -7.44 -3.03 0.78
CA ASP A 53 -6.71 -1.91 1.37
C ASP A 53 -5.78 -1.28 0.34
N LEU A 54 -5.75 0.05 0.27
CA LEU A 54 -4.91 0.81 -0.65
C LEU A 54 -3.65 1.31 0.04
N LYS A 55 -2.49 1.05 -0.57
CA LYS A 55 -1.20 1.59 -0.18
C LYS A 55 -0.67 2.50 -1.29
N THR A 56 -0.89 3.80 -1.17
CA THR A 56 -0.31 4.77 -2.10
C THR A 56 1.12 5.11 -1.68
N ILE A 57 2.08 4.91 -2.58
CA ILE A 57 3.50 5.04 -2.32
C ILE A 57 4.09 6.09 -3.27
N THR A 58 4.52 7.21 -2.70
CA THR A 58 5.03 8.37 -3.45
C THR A 58 6.54 8.61 -3.29
N THR A 59 7.16 7.97 -2.29
CA THR A 59 8.58 8.18 -1.96
C THR A 59 9.38 6.90 -2.22
N PRO A 60 10.32 6.91 -3.17
CA PRO A 60 11.14 5.74 -3.48
C PRO A 60 12.17 5.45 -2.38
N TRP A 61 12.48 4.18 -2.21
CA TRP A 61 13.56 3.69 -1.34
C TRP A 61 14.92 3.84 -2.05
N ARG A 62 15.52 5.02 -2.03
CA ARG A 62 16.73 5.36 -2.80
C ARG A 62 17.92 4.41 -2.57
N LYS A 63 18.04 3.85 -1.37
CA LYS A 63 19.13 2.92 -1.00
C LYS A 63 18.74 1.44 -1.08
N SER A 64 17.61 1.11 -1.66
CA SER A 64 17.12 -0.28 -1.73
C SER A 64 18.04 -1.21 -2.50
N MET A 65 18.73 -0.70 -3.52
CA MET A 65 19.74 -1.46 -4.25
C MET A 65 20.93 -1.85 -3.36
N GLU A 66 21.40 -0.90 -2.55
CA GLU A 66 22.52 -1.10 -1.63
C GLU A 66 22.17 -2.10 -0.51
N PHE A 67 20.98 -1.99 0.07
CA PHE A 67 20.59 -2.79 1.23
C PHE A 67 20.01 -4.17 0.88
N TRP A 68 19.28 -4.28 -0.22
CA TRP A 68 18.49 -5.47 -0.53
C TRP A 68 18.57 -5.92 -1.99
N GLY A 69 19.37 -5.24 -2.85
CA GLY A 69 19.48 -5.56 -4.27
C GLY A 69 18.21 -5.26 -5.07
N ILE A 70 17.33 -4.37 -4.58
CA ILE A 70 16.07 -4.01 -5.23
C ILE A 70 16.25 -2.66 -5.94
N ASP A 71 15.86 -2.60 -7.21
CA ASP A 71 15.81 -1.34 -7.95
C ASP A 71 14.92 -0.33 -7.20
N PRO A 72 15.39 0.91 -6.89
CA PRO A 72 14.61 1.92 -6.19
C PRO A 72 13.26 2.23 -6.82
N ARG A 73 13.11 2.05 -8.14
CA ARG A 73 11.84 2.22 -8.86
C ARG A 73 10.80 1.17 -8.50
N ASN A 74 11.24 0.00 -8.04
CA ASN A 74 10.40 -1.14 -7.72
C ASN A 74 10.28 -1.38 -6.21
N ALA A 75 11.11 -0.72 -5.42
CA ALA A 75 11.12 -0.92 -3.98
C ALA A 75 9.94 -0.23 -3.31
N VAL A 76 9.09 -1.02 -2.68
CA VAL A 76 7.92 -0.56 -1.92
C VAL A 76 7.94 -1.12 -0.51
N SER A 77 7.11 -0.55 0.36
CA SER A 77 7.01 -1.05 1.73
C SER A 77 5.59 -1.20 2.22
N ILE A 78 5.42 -2.09 3.20
CA ILE A 78 4.20 -2.27 3.97
C ILE A 78 4.52 -2.39 5.45
N ASN A 79 3.74 -1.72 6.31
CA ASN A 79 3.95 -1.77 7.74
C ASN A 79 3.75 -3.20 8.28
N ARG A 80 4.69 -3.67 9.10
CA ARG A 80 4.58 -4.98 9.77
C ARG A 80 3.31 -5.08 10.62
N LYS A 81 2.94 -3.97 11.29
CA LYS A 81 1.71 -3.87 12.08
C LYS A 81 0.45 -4.12 11.22
N ASP A 82 0.41 -3.57 10.00
CA ASP A 82 -0.71 -3.74 9.09
C ASP A 82 -0.87 -5.21 8.66
N LEU A 83 0.21 -5.87 8.24
CA LEU A 83 0.15 -7.29 7.88
C LEU A 83 -0.34 -8.17 9.04
N ARG A 84 0.10 -7.88 10.27
CA ARG A 84 -0.39 -8.59 11.46
C ARG A 84 -1.88 -8.33 11.72
N ARG A 85 -2.33 -7.09 11.56
CA ARG A 85 -3.75 -6.72 11.71
C ARG A 85 -4.60 -7.43 10.66
N TYR A 86 -4.16 -7.44 9.39
CA TYR A 86 -4.88 -8.13 8.32
C TYR A 86 -4.98 -9.63 8.58
N ALA A 87 -3.89 -10.28 8.98
CA ALA A 87 -3.91 -11.70 9.29
C ALA A 87 -4.91 -12.07 10.39
N LYS A 88 -5.14 -11.16 11.35
CA LYS A 88 -6.07 -11.37 12.45
C LYS A 88 -7.51 -11.07 12.08
N LEU A 89 -7.77 -9.97 11.34
CA LEU A 89 -9.11 -9.41 11.16
C LEU A 89 -9.67 -9.62 9.76
N TYR A 90 -8.80 -9.73 8.74
CA TYR A 90 -9.20 -9.74 7.33
C TYR A 90 -8.35 -10.75 6.52
N PRO A 91 -8.46 -12.06 6.78
CA PRO A 91 -7.58 -13.07 6.15
C PRO A 91 -7.71 -13.12 4.62
N GLU A 92 -8.86 -12.72 4.07
CA GLU A 92 -9.14 -12.66 2.63
C GLU A 92 -8.82 -11.29 1.98
N ILE A 93 -8.16 -10.38 2.73
CA ILE A 93 -7.92 -9.03 2.22
C ILE A 93 -7.01 -9.04 0.99
N MET A 94 -7.38 -8.21 0.02
CA MET A 94 -6.51 -7.80 -1.08
C MET A 94 -5.81 -6.49 -0.71
N ILE A 95 -4.53 -6.38 -1.04
CA ILE A 95 -3.73 -5.18 -0.80
C ILE A 95 -3.32 -4.64 -2.16
N VAL A 96 -3.69 -3.40 -2.45
CA VAL A 96 -3.33 -2.70 -3.68
C VAL A 96 -2.20 -1.73 -3.38
N PHE A 97 -1.15 -1.81 -4.17
CA PHE A 97 0.00 -0.91 -4.13
C PHE A 97 -0.06 0.04 -5.33
N ASP A 98 -0.44 1.28 -5.10
CA ASP A 98 -0.47 2.35 -6.10
C ASP A 98 0.85 3.14 -6.01
N VAL A 99 1.82 2.75 -6.83
CA VAL A 99 3.15 3.35 -6.84
C VAL A 99 3.15 4.56 -7.76
N ARG A 100 3.46 5.73 -7.19
CA ARG A 100 3.46 7.03 -7.87
C ARG A 100 4.82 7.71 -7.76
N TYR A 101 5.88 7.04 -8.22
CA TYR A 101 7.18 7.69 -8.29
C TYR A 101 7.26 8.64 -9.50
N PRO A 102 8.11 9.68 -9.47
CA PRO A 102 8.20 10.65 -10.57
C PRO A 102 8.47 10.02 -11.94
N GLU A 103 9.31 8.99 -11.98
CA GLU A 103 9.76 8.33 -13.20
C GLU A 103 9.14 6.94 -13.40
N HIS A 104 8.31 6.47 -12.45
CA HIS A 104 7.73 5.13 -12.50
C HIS A 104 6.38 5.08 -11.81
N ARG A 105 5.35 4.65 -12.56
CA ARG A 105 4.01 4.45 -12.03
C ARG A 105 3.55 3.03 -12.35
N THR A 106 3.04 2.34 -11.34
CA THR A 106 2.45 1.02 -11.52
C THR A 106 1.42 0.76 -10.43
N VAL A 107 0.39 -0.01 -10.74
CA VAL A 107 -0.54 -0.53 -9.74
C VAL A 107 -0.36 -2.04 -9.68
N ARG A 108 -0.10 -2.55 -8.49
CA ARG A 108 0.09 -3.97 -8.22
C ARG A 108 -0.83 -4.40 -7.09
N TYR A 109 -1.15 -5.68 -7.03
CA TYR A 109 -2.01 -6.19 -5.96
C TYR A 109 -1.56 -7.56 -5.46
N ALA A 110 -1.90 -7.86 -4.22
CA ALA A 110 -1.65 -9.16 -3.61
C ALA A 110 -2.75 -9.52 -2.62
N GLY A 111 -3.17 -10.77 -2.60
CA GLY A 111 -3.86 -11.31 -1.43
C GLY A 111 -2.89 -11.48 -0.26
N LEU A 112 -3.42 -11.44 0.96
CA LEU A 112 -2.61 -11.63 2.17
C LEU A 112 -1.78 -12.92 2.13
N TRP A 113 -2.34 -14.01 1.60
CA TRP A 113 -1.64 -15.30 1.44
C TRP A 113 -0.36 -15.17 0.60
N MET A 114 -0.37 -14.32 -0.44
CA MET A 114 0.79 -14.07 -1.28
C MET A 114 1.87 -13.31 -0.51
N MET A 115 1.50 -12.28 0.26
CA MET A 115 2.43 -11.56 1.11
C MET A 115 3.08 -12.48 2.16
N GLN A 116 2.30 -13.37 2.76
CA GLN A 116 2.79 -14.38 3.70
C GLN A 116 3.74 -15.38 3.02
N ARG A 117 3.45 -15.77 1.77
CA ARG A 117 4.35 -16.62 0.98
C ARG A 117 5.68 -15.91 0.70
N LEU A 118 5.65 -14.67 0.23
CA LEU A 118 6.87 -13.88 -0.02
C LEU A 118 7.70 -13.70 1.26
N LEU A 119 7.04 -13.54 2.42
CA LEU A 119 7.74 -13.47 3.70
C LEU A 119 8.47 -14.78 4.02
N ARG A 120 7.82 -15.94 3.85
CA ARG A 120 8.46 -17.26 4.06
C ARG A 120 9.60 -17.53 3.06
N GLU A 121 9.51 -17.01 1.85
CA GLU A 121 10.53 -17.12 0.81
C GLU A 121 11.70 -16.12 1.01
N GLY A 122 11.68 -15.31 2.06
CA GLY A 122 12.72 -14.31 2.33
C GLY A 122 12.75 -13.15 1.32
N LYS A 123 11.62 -12.88 0.65
CA LYS A 123 11.47 -11.79 -0.33
C LYS A 123 10.95 -10.49 0.27
N LEU A 124 10.57 -10.48 1.54
CA LEU A 124 10.22 -9.31 2.33
C LEU A 124 11.31 -9.04 3.34
N TYR A 125 11.98 -7.90 3.21
CA TYR A 125 13.10 -7.49 4.04
C TYR A 125 12.63 -6.58 5.16
N LEU A 126 12.89 -6.96 6.41
CA LEU A 126 12.51 -6.15 7.56
C LEU A 126 13.40 -4.90 7.63
N HIS A 127 12.77 -3.74 7.71
CA HIS A 127 13.41 -2.45 7.97
C HIS A 127 12.86 -1.86 9.26
N GLU A 128 13.77 -1.56 10.19
CA GLU A 128 13.46 -0.88 11.44
C GLU A 128 13.77 0.61 11.30
N TYR A 129 12.80 1.46 11.62
CA TYR A 129 13.02 2.89 11.62
C TYR A 129 13.71 3.30 12.92
N LEU A 130 14.78 4.09 12.81
CA LEU A 130 15.39 4.71 13.96
C LEU A 130 14.36 5.58 14.69
N ALA A 131 14.28 5.42 16.00
CA ALA A 131 13.40 6.26 16.82
C ALA A 131 13.81 7.73 16.65
N ARG A 132 12.92 8.53 16.07
CA ARG A 132 13.11 9.98 16.01
C ARG A 132 12.80 10.54 17.40
N MET A 133 13.73 11.32 17.98
CA MET A 133 13.45 12.06 19.20
C MET A 133 12.20 12.93 19.00
N GLY A 134 11.19 12.72 19.84
CA GLY A 134 9.91 13.44 19.77
C GLY A 134 8.83 12.82 18.90
N SER A 135 8.97 11.57 18.40
CA SER A 135 7.90 10.90 17.68
C SER A 135 6.76 10.50 18.62
N VAL A 136 5.60 11.09 18.44
CA VAL A 136 4.35 10.67 19.10
C VAL A 136 3.99 9.26 18.61
N ASP A 137 3.47 8.41 19.50
CA ASP A 137 3.02 7.04 19.20
C ASP A 137 2.04 7.00 18.02
N GLY A 138 2.51 6.52 16.88
CA GLY A 138 1.69 6.43 15.65
C GLY A 138 2.50 6.11 14.39
N ASN A 139 3.79 6.37 14.39
CA ASN A 139 4.65 6.04 13.26
C ASN A 139 4.97 4.53 13.23
N ALA A 140 5.01 3.95 12.04
CA ALA A 140 5.46 2.59 11.87
C ALA A 140 6.86 2.42 12.45
N LYS A 141 7.02 1.49 13.39
CA LYS A 141 8.34 1.15 13.95
C LYS A 141 9.11 0.24 13.00
N GLU A 142 8.40 -0.58 12.25
CA GLU A 142 8.95 -1.60 11.37
C GLU A 142 8.11 -1.71 10.09
N SER A 143 8.77 -1.88 8.96
CA SER A 143 8.12 -2.17 7.67
C SER A 143 8.85 -3.30 6.96
N TYR A 144 8.13 -4.03 6.14
CA TYR A 144 8.74 -4.91 5.16
C TYR A 144 8.93 -4.16 3.85
N VAL A 145 10.16 -4.18 3.32
CA VAL A 145 10.51 -3.65 2.00
C VAL A 145 10.63 -4.81 1.02
N PHE A 146 10.14 -4.65 -0.20
CA PHE A 146 10.17 -5.70 -1.21
C PHE A 146 10.08 -5.12 -2.63
N ASP A 147 10.38 -5.95 -3.61
CA ASP A 147 10.22 -5.62 -5.03
C ASP A 147 8.76 -5.80 -5.45
N VAL A 148 8.10 -4.70 -5.83
CA VAL A 148 6.70 -4.72 -6.23
C VAL A 148 6.43 -5.50 -7.50
N THR A 149 7.45 -5.75 -8.34
CA THR A 149 7.32 -6.55 -9.56
C THR A 149 7.07 -8.03 -9.29
N LEU A 150 7.29 -8.50 -8.06
CA LEU A 150 6.89 -9.83 -7.62
C LEU A 150 5.36 -10.01 -7.55
N LEU A 151 4.61 -8.92 -7.60
CA LEU A 151 3.15 -8.92 -7.56
C LEU A 151 2.55 -8.77 -8.95
N PRO A 152 1.37 -9.36 -9.21
CA PRO A 152 0.63 -9.15 -10.44
C PRO A 152 0.26 -7.67 -10.62
N GLU A 153 0.29 -7.24 -11.88
CA GLU A 153 -0.09 -5.89 -12.26
C GLU A 153 -1.59 -5.75 -12.41
N LEU A 154 -2.11 -4.63 -11.91
CA LEU A 154 -3.47 -4.19 -12.18
C LEU A 154 -3.42 -3.10 -13.26
N ARG A 155 -3.80 -3.47 -14.48
CA ARG A 155 -3.72 -2.57 -15.64
C ARG A 155 -4.89 -1.60 -15.63
N GLU A 156 -4.58 -0.33 -15.80
CA GLU A 156 -5.54 0.73 -15.99
C GLU A 156 -6.05 0.70 -17.43
N VAL A 157 -7.37 0.79 -17.62
CA VAL A 157 -7.99 0.87 -18.95
C VAL A 157 -8.03 2.34 -19.34
N GLY A 158 -7.33 2.71 -20.41
CA GLY A 158 -7.43 4.04 -21.00
C GLY A 158 -8.83 4.33 -21.54
N ASP A 159 -9.25 5.59 -21.53
CA ASP A 159 -10.58 6.05 -21.95
C ASP A 159 -10.96 5.72 -23.41
N GLY A 160 -10.12 4.99 -24.13
CA GLY A 160 -10.33 4.60 -25.55
C GLY A 160 -10.60 3.12 -25.80
N GLU A 161 -10.56 2.25 -24.82
CA GLU A 161 -10.74 0.78 -25.01
C GLU A 161 -12.02 0.24 -24.37
N THR A 162 -13.17 0.81 -24.73
CA THR A 162 -14.47 0.15 -24.54
C THR A 162 -14.77 -0.71 -25.77
N LYS A 163 -14.46 -1.99 -25.70
CA LYS A 163 -15.05 -3.00 -26.58
C LYS A 163 -16.34 -3.52 -26.01
#